data_6fcdc17a6251153a1bd9ec0dd4f35fb7
#
_entry.id   6fcdc17a6251153a1bd9ec0dd4f35fb7
#
_cell.length_a   1.000
_cell.length_b   1.000
_cell.length_c   1.000
_cell.angle_alpha   90.00
_cell.angle_beta   90.00
_cell.angle_gamma   90.00
#
_symmetry.space_group_name_H-M   'P 1'
#
loop_
_entity.id
_entity.type
_entity.pdbx_description
1 polymer ?
#
loop_
_entity_poly.entity_id
_entity_poly.type
_entity_poly.pdbx_seq_one_letter_code
_entity_poly.pdbx_strand_id
1 'polypeptide(L)'
;MLKSKNKHLGLKIIHLSSRLKPLYIVLFAFSVLQLACSPRPNIQGKGEAFMQGIWNEDSVAFSDKLKNYTQHHFKFSCDSVYIDFVTHSKINFYEDSCYNNGVWKEYAKGVYAVKGDTLFVGATFTYANYKQKISGCYRIGRYDQNFLIKKRTADSILLESLSDQREIKLSFKEKITCVQKKL
;
A
#
# COMPACT_ATOMS: atom_id res chain seq x y z
N MET A 1 50.55 69.93 -17.76
CA MET A 1 50.50 69.66 -16.33
C MET A 1 49.04 69.51 -15.82
N LEU A 2 48.51 68.30 -15.74
CA LEU A 2 47.23 68.03 -15.13
C LEU A 2 47.30 66.67 -14.48
N LYS A 3 47.41 66.62 -13.15
CA LYS A 3 47.50 65.45 -12.32
C LYS A 3 46.05 64.94 -11.94
N SER A 4 45.89 63.70 -12.19
CA SER A 4 44.78 62.85 -11.90
C SER A 4 44.25 62.92 -10.46
N LYS A 5 42.93 63.05 -10.30
CA LYS A 5 42.16 62.74 -9.06
C LYS A 5 41.15 61.66 -9.39
N ASN A 6 41.52 60.44 -9.22
CA ASN A 6 40.54 59.32 -9.18
C ASN A 6 41.10 58.19 -8.30
N LYS A 7 40.93 58.31 -6.99
CA LYS A 7 41.35 57.23 -6.04
C LYS A 7 40.36 56.95 -4.89
N HIS A 8 39.15 57.43 -4.90
CA HIS A 8 38.24 57.22 -3.75
C HIS A 8 36.91 56.54 -4.04
N LEU A 9 36.65 56.12 -5.30
CA LEU A 9 35.38 55.45 -5.60
C LEU A 9 35.39 53.92 -5.47
N GLY A 10 36.57 53.27 -5.47
CA GLY A 10 36.69 51.84 -5.51
C GLY A 10 36.44 51.12 -4.16
N LEU A 11 36.62 51.79 -3.03
CA LEU A 11 36.68 51.12 -1.72
C LEU A 11 35.26 50.94 -1.08
N LYS A 12 34.27 51.75 -1.47
CA LYS A 12 32.89 51.64 -0.94
C LYS A 12 32.08 50.50 -1.58
N ILE A 13 32.36 50.10 -2.79
CA ILE A 13 31.63 49.05 -3.51
C ILE A 13 31.94 47.65 -2.93
N ILE A 14 33.22 47.43 -2.52
CA ILE A 14 33.65 46.13 -1.99
C ILE A 14 33.05 45.85 -0.60
N HIS A 15 32.83 46.86 0.23
CA HIS A 15 32.28 46.67 1.56
C HIS A 15 30.73 46.43 1.56
N LEU A 16 30.02 46.93 0.55
CA LEU A 16 28.60 46.68 0.40
C LEU A 16 28.32 45.25 -0.10
N SER A 17 29.20 44.69 -0.91
CA SER A 17 29.10 43.33 -1.44
C SER A 17 29.27 42.26 -0.38
N SER A 18 30.05 42.50 0.69
CA SER A 18 30.26 41.49 1.76
C SER A 18 29.07 41.33 2.68
N ARG A 19 28.27 42.35 2.88
CA ARG A 19 27.05 42.29 3.71
C ARG A 19 25.86 41.69 3.00
N LEU A 20 25.81 41.66 1.67
CA LEU A 20 24.76 41.07 0.86
C LEU A 20 24.90 39.54 0.73
N LYS A 21 26.09 38.99 0.90
CA LYS A 21 26.33 37.53 0.79
C LYS A 21 25.47 36.68 1.74
N PRO A 22 25.33 37.01 3.04
CA PRO A 22 24.47 36.20 3.91
C PRO A 22 22.99 36.29 3.53
N LEU A 23 22.54 37.42 2.98
CA LEU A 23 21.16 37.57 2.53
C LEU A 23 20.84 36.67 1.33
N TYR A 24 21.75 36.56 0.37
CA TYR A 24 21.58 35.65 -0.79
C TYR A 24 21.59 34.18 -0.36
N ILE A 25 22.42 33.81 0.63
CA ILE A 25 22.44 32.42 1.17
C ILE A 25 21.12 32.11 1.85
N VAL A 26 20.56 33.02 2.63
CA VAL A 26 19.26 32.84 3.30
C VAL A 26 18.12 32.75 2.27
N LEU A 27 18.11 33.61 1.25
CA LEU A 27 17.12 33.58 0.17
C LEU A 27 17.22 32.30 -0.65
N PHE A 28 18.42 31.81 -0.94
CA PHE A 28 18.63 30.56 -1.65
C PHE A 28 18.20 29.35 -0.82
N ALA A 29 18.55 29.33 0.47
CA ALA A 29 18.09 28.28 1.39
C ALA A 29 16.56 28.26 1.51
N PHE A 30 15.91 29.42 1.55
CA PHE A 30 14.44 29.53 1.60
C PHE A 30 13.78 29.08 0.29
N SER A 31 14.39 29.33 -0.87
CA SER A 31 13.88 28.86 -2.16
C SER A 31 13.99 27.35 -2.35
N VAL A 32 15.02 26.70 -1.78
CA VAL A 32 15.21 25.25 -1.82
C VAL A 32 14.18 24.54 -0.93
N LEU A 33 13.81 25.13 0.20
CA LEU A 33 12.76 24.61 1.10
C LEU A 33 11.37 24.58 0.46
N GLN A 34 11.09 25.45 -0.51
CA GLN A 34 9.81 25.49 -1.23
C GLN A 34 9.63 24.33 -2.23
N LEU A 35 10.74 23.73 -2.70
CA LEU A 35 10.71 22.62 -3.65
C LEU A 35 10.40 21.26 -3.00
N ALA A 36 10.44 21.18 -1.67
CA ALA A 36 10.22 19.93 -0.94
C ALA A 36 8.73 19.56 -0.78
N CYS A 37 7.78 20.47 -1.03
CA CYS A 37 6.35 20.21 -0.99
C CYS A 37 5.80 19.95 -2.39
N SER A 38 6.05 18.79 -2.97
CA SER A 38 5.25 18.32 -4.11
C SER A 38 3.88 17.90 -3.58
N PRO A 39 2.78 18.57 -3.93
CA PRO A 39 1.46 18.07 -3.58
C PRO A 39 1.31 16.67 -4.20
N ARG A 40 1.12 15.65 -3.38
CA ARG A 40 0.81 14.32 -3.90
C ARG A 40 -0.48 14.45 -4.71
N PRO A 41 -0.50 14.02 -5.97
CA PRO A 41 -1.74 14.06 -6.73
C PRO A 41 -2.78 13.24 -5.96
N ASN A 42 -3.94 13.84 -5.71
CA ASN A 42 -5.07 13.15 -5.08
C ASN A 42 -5.71 12.17 -6.08
N ILE A 43 -4.90 11.22 -6.56
CA ILE A 43 -5.22 10.23 -7.58
C ILE A 43 -4.74 8.88 -7.06
N GLN A 44 -5.56 7.87 -7.24
CA GLN A 44 -5.24 6.48 -6.93
C GLN A 44 -3.94 6.05 -7.63
N GLY A 45 -3.05 5.34 -6.94
CA GLY A 45 -1.84 4.77 -7.51
C GLY A 45 -2.15 3.69 -8.57
N LYS A 46 -1.23 3.46 -9.52
CA LYS A 46 -1.42 2.44 -10.57
C LYS A 46 -1.36 1.01 -10.06
N GLY A 47 -0.67 0.79 -8.92
CA GLY A 47 -0.35 -0.55 -8.42
C GLY A 47 0.57 -1.33 -9.37
N GLU A 48 0.75 -2.61 -9.09
CA GLU A 48 1.61 -3.50 -9.85
C GLU A 48 0.84 -4.19 -10.99
N ALA A 49 1.33 -4.06 -12.22
CA ALA A 49 0.64 -4.56 -13.41
C ALA A 49 0.38 -6.07 -13.37
N PHE A 50 1.30 -6.86 -12.82
CA PHE A 50 1.17 -8.31 -12.73
C PHE A 50 0.17 -8.77 -11.65
N MET A 51 -0.17 -7.90 -10.68
CA MET A 51 -1.18 -8.18 -9.67
C MET A 51 -2.60 -7.90 -10.17
N GLN A 52 -2.78 -7.01 -11.17
CA GLN A 52 -4.09 -6.56 -11.61
C GLN A 52 -4.98 -7.71 -12.06
N GLY A 53 -6.05 -7.99 -11.31
CA GLY A 53 -6.94 -9.10 -11.61
C GLY A 53 -7.62 -9.69 -10.39
N ILE A 54 -8.32 -10.80 -10.62
CA ILE A 54 -8.92 -11.67 -9.61
C ILE A 54 -8.06 -12.91 -9.48
N TRP A 55 -7.70 -13.24 -8.25
CA TRP A 55 -6.83 -14.33 -7.88
C TRP A 55 -7.47 -15.15 -6.77
N ASN A 56 -7.64 -16.43 -6.98
CA ASN A 56 -8.27 -17.31 -5.99
C ASN A 56 -7.28 -18.36 -5.46
N GLU A 57 -7.33 -18.59 -4.17
CA GLU A 57 -6.76 -19.77 -3.55
C GLU A 57 -7.74 -20.92 -3.75
N ASP A 58 -7.50 -21.77 -4.76
CA ASP A 58 -8.44 -22.83 -5.12
C ASP A 58 -8.46 -23.97 -4.10
N SER A 59 -7.36 -24.18 -3.37
CA SER A 59 -7.25 -25.21 -2.33
C SER A 59 -6.27 -24.81 -1.24
N VAL A 60 -6.54 -25.24 -0.03
CA VAL A 60 -5.64 -25.12 1.12
C VAL A 60 -5.00 -26.50 1.38
N ALA A 61 -3.66 -26.52 1.47
CA ALA A 61 -2.93 -27.75 1.75
C ALA A 61 -3.39 -28.36 3.07
N PHE A 62 -3.59 -29.68 3.07
CA PHE A 62 -4.02 -30.46 4.25
C PHE A 62 -5.33 -29.97 4.90
N SER A 63 -6.22 -29.35 4.15
CA SER A 63 -7.51 -28.82 4.66
C SER A 63 -8.37 -29.88 5.35
N ASP A 64 -8.26 -31.15 4.93
CA ASP A 64 -8.93 -32.32 5.55
C ASP A 64 -8.47 -32.56 6.99
N LYS A 65 -7.21 -32.28 7.30
CA LYS A 65 -6.57 -32.49 8.62
C LYS A 65 -6.66 -31.28 9.53
N LEU A 66 -6.93 -30.11 8.98
CA LEU A 66 -7.01 -28.87 9.76
C LEU A 66 -8.33 -28.78 10.53
N LYS A 67 -8.26 -28.25 11.74
CA LYS A 67 -9.44 -27.92 12.55
C LYS A 67 -10.16 -26.69 12.02
N ASN A 68 -9.38 -25.74 11.48
CA ASN A 68 -9.87 -24.57 10.78
C ASN A 68 -8.90 -24.14 9.71
N TYR A 69 -9.39 -23.57 8.63
CA TYR A 69 -8.59 -22.96 7.59
C TYR A 69 -9.38 -21.86 6.88
N THR A 70 -8.69 -20.93 6.26
CA THR A 70 -9.29 -19.85 5.49
C THR A 70 -8.72 -19.84 4.08
N GLN A 71 -9.60 -19.83 3.08
CA GLN A 71 -9.25 -19.59 1.68
C GLN A 71 -9.31 -18.09 1.39
N HIS A 72 -8.41 -17.62 0.54
CA HIS A 72 -8.30 -16.22 0.16
C HIS A 72 -8.70 -16.03 -1.30
N HIS A 73 -9.51 -15.01 -1.54
CA HIS A 73 -9.83 -14.54 -2.88
C HIS A 73 -9.44 -13.07 -2.95
N PHE A 74 -8.45 -12.74 -3.77
CA PHE A 74 -7.94 -11.39 -3.92
C PHE A 74 -8.44 -10.77 -5.21
N LYS A 75 -8.85 -9.52 -5.13
CA LYS A 75 -9.10 -8.67 -6.28
C LYS A 75 -8.21 -7.44 -6.18
N PHE A 76 -7.28 -7.31 -7.11
CA PHE A 76 -6.39 -6.15 -7.21
C PHE A 76 -6.85 -5.24 -8.35
N SER A 77 -7.04 -3.96 -8.05
CA SER A 77 -7.42 -2.93 -9.01
C SER A 77 -6.69 -1.63 -8.68
N CYS A 78 -5.79 -1.21 -9.57
CA CYS A 78 -4.84 -0.14 -9.30
C CYS A 78 -4.00 -0.49 -8.07
N ASP A 79 -3.91 0.38 -7.07
CA ASP A 79 -3.25 0.13 -5.77
C ASP A 79 -4.21 -0.38 -4.69
N SER A 80 -5.46 -0.63 -5.07
CA SER A 80 -6.47 -1.15 -4.13
C SER A 80 -6.51 -2.66 -4.15
N VAL A 81 -6.76 -3.23 -2.96
CA VAL A 81 -6.99 -4.65 -2.76
C VAL A 81 -8.33 -4.87 -2.08
N TYR A 82 -9.06 -5.85 -2.57
CA TYR A 82 -10.28 -6.40 -1.98
C TYR A 82 -10.02 -7.87 -1.70
N ILE A 83 -10.39 -8.32 -0.53
CA ILE A 83 -10.13 -9.70 -0.10
C ILE A 83 -11.41 -10.29 0.44
N ASP A 84 -11.79 -11.43 -0.11
CA ASP A 84 -12.85 -12.27 0.44
C ASP A 84 -12.18 -13.47 1.11
N PHE A 85 -12.53 -13.71 2.34
CA PHE A 85 -12.10 -14.85 3.13
C PHE A 85 -13.25 -15.84 3.25
N VAL A 86 -13.00 -17.10 2.94
CA VAL A 86 -13.94 -18.19 3.23
C VAL A 86 -13.30 -19.06 4.29
N THR A 87 -13.80 -19.00 5.51
CA THR A 87 -13.28 -19.80 6.63
C THR A 87 -14.13 -21.05 6.81
N HIS A 88 -13.45 -22.17 6.96
CA HIS A 88 -14.03 -23.48 7.33
C HIS A 88 -13.51 -23.85 8.71
N SER A 89 -14.37 -24.17 9.64
CA SER A 89 -13.99 -24.57 11.00
C SER A 89 -14.84 -25.71 11.51
N LYS A 90 -14.17 -26.71 12.10
CA LYS A 90 -14.79 -27.80 12.83
C LYS A 90 -15.03 -27.45 14.30
N ILE A 91 -14.57 -26.25 14.74
CA ILE A 91 -14.66 -25.77 16.12
C ILE A 91 -15.37 -24.43 16.10
N ASN A 92 -16.34 -24.27 16.99
CA ASN A 92 -17.00 -23.00 17.20
C ASN A 92 -16.13 -22.06 18.07
N PHE A 93 -15.64 -20.96 17.49
CA PHE A 93 -14.89 -19.91 18.18
C PHE A 93 -15.72 -18.65 18.45
N TYR A 94 -16.98 -18.64 18.03
CA TYR A 94 -17.86 -17.49 18.10
C TYR A 94 -19.17 -17.87 18.78
N GLU A 95 -20.04 -16.90 19.02
CA GLU A 95 -21.40 -17.15 19.43
C GLU A 95 -22.13 -18.03 18.40
N ASP A 96 -23.06 -18.87 18.83
CA ASP A 96 -23.75 -19.83 17.97
C ASP A 96 -24.43 -19.18 16.77
N SER A 97 -24.94 -17.97 16.94
CA SER A 97 -25.52 -17.16 15.86
C SER A 97 -24.53 -16.79 14.75
N CYS A 98 -23.23 -16.79 15.05
CA CYS A 98 -22.14 -16.46 14.12
C CYS A 98 -21.45 -17.70 13.54
N TYR A 99 -21.61 -18.87 14.14
CA TYR A 99 -20.86 -20.07 13.72
C TYR A 99 -21.25 -20.59 12.34
N ASN A 100 -22.50 -20.41 11.95
CA ASN A 100 -23.01 -20.73 10.61
C ASN A 100 -22.57 -22.12 10.09
N ASN A 101 -22.75 -23.16 10.92
CA ASN A 101 -22.34 -24.55 10.61
C ASN A 101 -20.85 -24.69 10.23
N GLY A 102 -20.00 -23.82 10.75
CA GLY A 102 -18.55 -23.87 10.54
C GLY A 102 -18.06 -23.29 9.22
N VAL A 103 -18.91 -22.64 8.44
CA VAL A 103 -18.50 -21.96 7.20
C VAL A 103 -19.01 -20.53 7.19
N TRP A 104 -18.09 -19.58 7.09
CA TRP A 104 -18.48 -18.17 7.01
C TRP A 104 -17.58 -17.36 6.09
N LYS A 105 -18.05 -16.18 5.73
CA LYS A 105 -17.32 -15.23 4.87
C LYS A 105 -16.99 -13.97 5.63
N GLU A 106 -15.79 -13.46 5.37
CA GLU A 106 -15.35 -12.15 5.83
C GLU A 106 -14.78 -11.40 4.63
N TYR A 107 -14.72 -10.09 4.74
CA TYR A 107 -14.29 -9.23 3.66
C TYR A 107 -13.31 -8.19 4.19
N ALA A 108 -12.33 -7.81 3.39
CA ALA A 108 -11.46 -6.67 3.69
C ALA A 108 -11.22 -5.83 2.43
N LYS A 109 -10.99 -4.55 2.64
CA LYS A 109 -10.64 -3.61 1.57
C LYS A 109 -9.52 -2.70 2.05
N GLY A 110 -8.58 -2.42 1.16
CA GLY A 110 -7.48 -1.52 1.47
C GLY A 110 -6.60 -1.23 0.28
N VAL A 111 -5.36 -0.96 0.57
CA VAL A 111 -4.31 -0.70 -0.41
C VAL A 111 -3.22 -1.76 -0.31
N TYR A 112 -2.50 -1.93 -1.39
CA TYR A 112 -1.33 -2.78 -1.42
C TYR A 112 -0.15 -2.09 -2.10
N ALA A 113 1.04 -2.56 -1.79
CA ALA A 113 2.26 -2.20 -2.48
C ALA A 113 3.17 -3.42 -2.60
N VAL A 114 3.97 -3.48 -3.65
CA VAL A 114 5.03 -4.48 -3.79
C VAL A 114 6.37 -3.76 -3.74
N LYS A 115 7.27 -4.24 -2.89
CA LYS A 115 8.64 -3.75 -2.81
C LYS A 115 9.59 -4.95 -2.82
N GLY A 116 10.39 -5.08 -3.87
CA GLY A 116 11.15 -6.30 -4.13
C GLY A 116 10.20 -7.48 -4.31
N ASP A 117 10.42 -8.54 -3.55
CA ASP A 117 9.60 -9.74 -3.54
C ASP A 117 8.53 -9.74 -2.44
N THR A 118 8.28 -8.62 -1.79
CA THR A 118 7.32 -8.54 -0.69
C THR A 118 6.08 -7.76 -1.10
N LEU A 119 4.92 -8.40 -0.96
CA LEU A 119 3.59 -7.80 -1.07
C LEU A 119 3.15 -7.33 0.32
N PHE A 120 2.97 -6.03 0.46
CA PHE A 120 2.42 -5.37 1.65
C PHE A 120 0.94 -5.11 1.44
N VAL A 121 0.11 -5.55 2.36
CA VAL A 121 -1.34 -5.33 2.35
C VAL A 121 -1.73 -4.60 3.61
N GLY A 122 -2.29 -3.39 3.46
CA GLY A 122 -2.89 -2.61 4.53
C GLY A 122 -4.37 -2.43 4.26
N ALA A 123 -5.22 -3.16 4.97
CA ALA A 123 -6.65 -3.20 4.74
C ALA A 123 -7.45 -3.06 6.06
N THR A 124 -8.76 -2.99 5.94
CA THR A 124 -9.70 -2.98 7.07
C THR A 124 -10.80 -3.98 6.79
N PHE A 125 -11.23 -4.73 7.81
CA PHE A 125 -12.38 -5.62 7.70
C PHE A 125 -13.65 -4.82 7.39
N THR A 126 -14.45 -5.36 6.48
CA THR A 126 -15.63 -4.71 5.93
C THR A 126 -16.83 -5.65 5.94
N TYR A 127 -18.00 -5.09 5.68
CA TYR A 127 -19.16 -5.87 5.25
C TYR A 127 -18.98 -6.34 3.78
N ALA A 128 -19.85 -7.21 3.31
CA ALA A 128 -19.81 -7.74 1.94
C ALA A 128 -19.87 -6.66 0.84
N ASN A 129 -20.40 -5.49 1.15
CA ASN A 129 -20.44 -4.34 0.24
C ASN A 129 -19.19 -3.46 0.33
N TYR A 130 -18.15 -3.92 1.02
CA TYR A 130 -16.89 -3.23 1.27
C TYR A 130 -17.01 -1.86 2.00
N LYS A 131 -18.12 -1.65 2.74
CA LYS A 131 -18.23 -0.58 3.72
C LYS A 131 -17.57 -1.02 5.03
N GLN A 132 -16.95 -0.08 5.74
CA GLN A 132 -16.25 -0.37 7.00
C GLN A 132 -17.16 -1.11 8.00
N LYS A 133 -16.65 -2.18 8.56
CA LYS A 133 -17.33 -2.98 9.59
C LYS A 133 -16.92 -2.48 10.97
N ILE A 134 -17.88 -2.09 11.77
CA ILE A 134 -17.68 -1.56 13.12
C ILE A 134 -18.20 -2.49 14.22
N SER A 135 -19.03 -3.47 13.86
CA SER A 135 -19.64 -4.43 14.79
C SER A 135 -20.11 -5.69 14.06
N GLY A 136 -20.61 -6.67 14.80
CA GLY A 136 -21.16 -7.93 14.29
C GLY A 136 -20.19 -9.09 14.40
N CYS A 137 -20.55 -10.23 13.81
CA CYS A 137 -19.77 -11.46 13.85
C CYS A 137 -18.37 -11.30 13.23
N TYR A 138 -17.43 -12.11 13.71
CA TYR A 138 -16.08 -12.27 13.20
C TYR A 138 -15.18 -11.03 13.38
N ARG A 139 -14.07 -10.96 12.62
CA ARG A 139 -13.03 -9.93 12.76
C ARG A 139 -13.52 -8.54 12.37
N ILE A 140 -13.05 -7.54 13.10
CA ILE A 140 -13.22 -6.10 12.85
C ILE A 140 -11.86 -5.41 12.94
N GLY A 141 -11.78 -4.16 12.48
CA GLY A 141 -10.55 -3.38 12.55
C GLY A 141 -9.60 -3.64 11.39
N ARG A 142 -8.30 -3.58 11.65
CA ARG A 142 -7.28 -3.65 10.60
C ARG A 142 -6.93 -5.08 10.21
N TYR A 143 -6.62 -5.25 8.93
CA TYR A 143 -5.98 -6.40 8.34
C TYR A 143 -4.67 -5.96 7.70
N ASP A 144 -3.58 -6.07 8.44
CA ASP A 144 -2.24 -5.73 7.96
C ASP A 144 -1.45 -7.03 7.81
N GLN A 145 -1.10 -7.37 6.57
CA GLN A 145 -0.37 -8.60 6.25
C GLN A 145 0.71 -8.34 5.22
N ASN A 146 1.82 -9.06 5.39
CA ASN A 146 2.92 -9.04 4.47
C ASN A 146 3.15 -10.45 3.93
N PHE A 147 3.36 -10.56 2.62
CA PHE A 147 3.56 -11.83 1.95
C PHE A 147 4.84 -11.77 1.13
N LEU A 148 5.66 -12.81 1.22
CA LEU A 148 6.76 -13.02 0.30
C LEU A 148 6.23 -13.67 -0.98
N ILE A 149 6.54 -13.08 -2.13
CA ILE A 149 6.22 -13.64 -3.45
C ILE A 149 7.30 -14.66 -3.79
N LYS A 150 7.06 -15.93 -3.50
CA LYS A 150 8.02 -17.03 -3.72
C LYS A 150 8.18 -17.36 -5.20
N LYS A 151 7.07 -17.31 -5.95
CA LYS A 151 7.04 -17.64 -7.37
C LYS A 151 5.85 -16.93 -8.03
N ARG A 152 6.04 -16.52 -9.27
CA ARG A 152 4.95 -15.99 -10.10
C ARG A 152 5.07 -16.48 -11.54
N THR A 153 3.93 -16.72 -12.15
CA THR A 153 3.76 -16.99 -13.58
C THR A 153 2.64 -16.09 -14.11
N ALA A 154 2.24 -16.23 -15.36
CA ALA A 154 1.13 -15.45 -15.92
C ALA A 154 -0.21 -15.77 -15.24
N ASP A 155 -0.39 -17.00 -14.78
CA ASP A 155 -1.64 -17.58 -14.29
C ASP A 155 -1.59 -18.05 -12.83
N SER A 156 -0.45 -17.91 -12.16
CA SER A 156 -0.32 -18.29 -10.75
C SER A 156 0.68 -17.45 -9.97
N ILE A 157 0.40 -17.25 -8.68
CA ILE A 157 1.28 -16.61 -7.71
C ILE A 157 1.34 -17.49 -6.48
N LEU A 158 2.56 -17.81 -6.02
CA LEU A 158 2.80 -18.46 -4.73
C LEU A 158 3.24 -17.39 -3.74
N LEU A 159 2.42 -17.15 -2.75
CA LEU A 159 2.69 -16.25 -1.63
C LEU A 159 3.04 -17.07 -0.39
N GLU A 160 3.93 -16.55 0.44
CA GLU A 160 4.17 -17.04 1.80
C GLU A 160 3.86 -15.92 2.78
N SER A 161 2.90 -16.16 3.68
CA SER A 161 2.56 -15.21 4.75
C SER A 161 3.74 -15.08 5.71
N LEU A 162 4.19 -13.85 5.97
CA LEU A 162 5.31 -13.61 6.90
C LEU A 162 4.90 -13.73 8.37
N SER A 163 3.60 -13.75 8.68
CA SER A 163 3.10 -13.87 10.05
C SER A 163 3.05 -15.31 10.57
N ASP A 164 2.67 -16.26 9.71
CA ASP A 164 2.45 -17.66 10.07
C ASP A 164 3.14 -18.66 9.13
N GLN A 165 3.96 -18.17 8.18
CA GLN A 165 4.74 -18.96 7.21
C GLN A 165 3.86 -19.88 6.35
N ARG A 166 2.58 -19.57 6.24
CA ARG A 166 1.66 -20.34 5.41
C ARG A 166 1.83 -19.99 3.94
N GLU A 167 1.95 -21.00 3.10
CA GLU A 167 1.91 -20.82 1.65
C GLU A 167 0.47 -20.69 1.16
N ILE A 168 0.26 -19.73 0.27
CA ILE A 168 -1.01 -19.43 -0.39
C ILE A 168 -0.77 -19.47 -1.89
N LYS A 169 -1.27 -20.50 -2.54
CA LYS A 169 -1.18 -20.63 -4.00
C LYS A 169 -2.42 -20.01 -4.64
N LEU A 170 -2.20 -18.94 -5.35
CA LEU A 170 -3.24 -18.19 -6.06
C LEU A 170 -3.25 -18.57 -7.55
N SER A 171 -4.43 -18.84 -8.07
CA SER A 171 -4.69 -19.04 -9.50
C SER A 171 -5.38 -17.80 -10.07
N PHE A 172 -4.92 -17.36 -11.23
CA PHE A 172 -5.52 -16.24 -11.95
C PHE A 172 -6.91 -16.62 -12.49
N LYS A 173 -7.89 -15.76 -12.30
CA LYS A 173 -9.26 -15.98 -12.76
C LYS A 173 -9.71 -14.97 -13.80
N GLU A 174 -9.39 -13.69 -13.58
CA GLU A 174 -9.88 -12.62 -14.44
C GLU A 174 -8.91 -11.44 -14.43
N LYS A 175 -8.71 -10.80 -15.58
CA LYS A 175 -7.92 -9.58 -15.69
C LYS A 175 -8.75 -8.36 -15.35
N ILE A 176 -8.16 -7.45 -14.57
CA ILE A 176 -8.73 -6.14 -14.28
C ILE A 176 -7.82 -5.08 -14.86
N THR A 177 -8.37 -4.16 -15.63
CA THR A 177 -7.64 -2.98 -16.11
C THR A 177 -7.77 -1.86 -15.07
N CYS A 178 -6.63 -1.33 -14.64
CA CYS A 178 -6.61 -0.21 -13.71
C CYS A 178 -7.15 1.06 -14.39
N VAL A 179 -8.22 1.61 -13.84
CA VAL A 179 -8.73 2.95 -14.16
C VAL A 179 -8.59 3.79 -12.90
N GLN A 180 -7.55 4.64 -12.85
CA GLN A 180 -7.24 5.46 -11.69
C GLN A 180 -8.39 6.43 -11.38
N LYS A 181 -8.77 6.50 -10.12
CA LYS A 181 -9.81 7.41 -9.62
C LYS A 181 -9.17 8.57 -8.86
N LYS A 182 -9.85 9.72 -8.82
CA LYS A 182 -9.57 10.76 -7.84
C LYS A 182 -9.98 10.24 -6.45
N LEU A 183 -9.12 10.47 -5.46
CA LEU A 183 -9.35 10.10 -4.07
C LEU A 183 -10.12 11.19 -3.32
#